data_2d4542846796a697a6ef6660e79849cf
#
_entry.id   2d4542846796a697a6ef6660e79849cf
#
_cell.length_a   1.000
_cell.length_b   1.000
_cell.length_c   1.000
_cell.angle_alpha   90.00
_cell.angle_beta   90.00
_cell.angle_gamma   90.00
#
_symmetry.space_group_name_H-M   'P 1'
#
loop_
_entity.id
_entity.type
_entity.pdbx_description
1 polymer ?
#
loop_
_entity_poly.entity_id
_entity_poly.type
_entity_poly.pdbx_seq_one_letter_code
_entity_poly.pdbx_strand_id
1 'polypeptide(L)'
;DAAVLCDLLRSDLLPESYRSSKAAREWKELVRFRASLVHMRTQMKNKIHALLGRNGIVAPLGSIFGKTGRRWLAELELSVLHRTHLDQYLDLLDRYDEQIATATQRIAAVVADDASVALLLSVPGISYVSALSIMSEIDTIDRFPSGKQVASYAGLTPSVYASGDSVRYGRLTKKGSKTLRTILIEVAHSQGRLKQTTGLRPYFDRIKARKGSRTATVATARKLCSIIHAVLTAEQPFDDTRIVA
;
A
#
# COMPACT_ATOMS: atom_id res chain seq x y z
N ASP A 1 6.76 -35.75 -6.65
CA ASP A 1 6.00 -34.53 -6.97
C ASP A 1 5.84 -34.30 -8.48
N ALA A 2 6.85 -34.53 -9.35
CA ALA A 2 6.73 -34.35 -10.80
C ALA A 2 5.69 -35.29 -11.43
N ALA A 3 5.64 -36.59 -11.03
CA ALA A 3 4.66 -37.54 -11.52
C ALA A 3 3.21 -37.08 -11.21
N VAL A 4 2.96 -36.62 -9.99
CA VAL A 4 1.66 -36.08 -9.57
C VAL A 4 1.26 -34.87 -10.41
N LEU A 5 2.21 -33.94 -10.69
CA LEU A 5 1.95 -32.80 -11.56
C LEU A 5 1.65 -33.24 -13.00
N CYS A 6 2.35 -34.23 -13.54
CA CYS A 6 2.05 -34.79 -14.85
C CYS A 6 0.66 -35.43 -14.92
N ASP A 7 0.25 -36.15 -13.89
CA ASP A 7 -1.07 -36.78 -13.83
C ASP A 7 -2.19 -35.75 -13.69
N LEU A 8 -1.98 -34.69 -12.88
CA LEU A 8 -2.92 -33.57 -12.76
C LEU A 8 -3.03 -32.81 -14.08
N LEU A 9 -1.91 -32.55 -14.77
CA LEU A 9 -1.91 -31.90 -16.08
C LEU A 9 -2.64 -32.74 -17.13
N ARG A 10 -2.38 -34.04 -17.17
CA ARG A 10 -3.03 -34.97 -18.10
C ARG A 10 -4.54 -35.04 -17.86
N SER A 11 -4.97 -34.91 -16.60
CA SER A 11 -6.38 -34.98 -16.21
C SER A 11 -7.10 -33.63 -16.25
N ASP A 12 -6.42 -32.58 -16.74
CA ASP A 12 -6.91 -31.19 -16.75
C ASP A 12 -7.37 -30.67 -15.36
N LEU A 13 -6.73 -31.18 -14.31
CA LEU A 13 -7.00 -30.82 -12.92
C LEU A 13 -5.96 -29.83 -12.34
N LEU A 14 -4.98 -29.44 -13.16
CA LEU A 14 -3.96 -28.48 -12.74
C LEU A 14 -4.50 -27.06 -12.89
N PRO A 15 -4.72 -26.29 -11.77
CA PRO A 15 -5.20 -24.94 -11.89
C PRO A 15 -4.14 -24.05 -12.54
N GLU A 16 -4.48 -23.39 -13.64
CA GLU A 16 -3.59 -22.48 -14.33
C GLU A 16 -3.28 -21.24 -13.47
N SER A 17 -2.00 -20.87 -13.45
CA SER A 17 -1.54 -19.65 -12.80
C SER A 17 -1.62 -18.46 -13.75
N TYR A 18 -2.28 -17.38 -13.33
CA TYR A 18 -2.33 -16.18 -14.13
C TYR A 18 -0.94 -15.59 -14.35
N ARG A 19 -0.59 -15.41 -15.62
CA ARG A 19 0.66 -14.75 -16.02
C ARG A 19 0.40 -13.30 -16.35
N SER A 20 0.92 -12.40 -15.51
CA SER A 20 0.81 -10.95 -15.75
C SER A 20 1.40 -10.54 -17.10
N SER A 21 0.80 -9.53 -17.73
CA SER A 21 1.29 -8.90 -18.96
C SER A 21 2.74 -8.39 -18.79
N LYS A 22 3.41 -8.11 -19.91
CA LYS A 22 4.77 -7.53 -19.87
C LYS A 22 4.73 -6.15 -19.20
N ALA A 23 3.76 -5.31 -19.55
CA ALA A 23 3.58 -3.99 -18.96
C ALA A 23 3.37 -4.05 -17.45
N ALA A 24 2.46 -4.91 -16.97
CA ALA A 24 2.23 -5.07 -15.53
C ALA A 24 3.48 -5.54 -14.78
N ARG A 25 4.34 -6.37 -15.40
CA ARG A 25 5.60 -6.79 -14.79
C ARG A 25 6.60 -5.63 -14.68
N GLU A 26 6.74 -4.83 -15.72
CA GLU A 26 7.59 -3.61 -15.72
C GLU A 26 7.09 -2.60 -14.68
N TRP A 27 5.77 -2.41 -14.58
CA TRP A 27 5.16 -1.59 -13.54
C TRP A 27 5.44 -2.12 -12.12
N LYS A 28 5.37 -3.43 -11.93
CA LYS A 28 5.75 -4.07 -10.65
C LYS A 28 7.19 -3.77 -10.26
N GLU A 29 8.13 -3.84 -11.21
CA GLU A 29 9.52 -3.54 -10.96
C GLU A 29 9.71 -2.07 -10.54
N LEU A 30 9.07 -1.15 -11.25
CA LEU A 30 9.16 0.28 -10.95
C LEU A 30 8.63 0.62 -9.55
N VAL A 31 7.46 0.07 -9.19
CA VAL A 31 6.85 0.26 -7.87
C VAL A 31 7.71 -0.37 -6.76
N ARG A 32 8.23 -1.59 -7.00
CA ARG A 32 9.07 -2.30 -6.03
C ARG A 32 10.41 -1.60 -5.82
N PHE A 33 11.00 -1.06 -6.88
CA PHE A 33 12.20 -0.25 -6.78
C PHE A 33 11.98 0.97 -5.89
N ARG A 34 10.91 1.75 -6.14
CA ARG A 34 10.58 2.87 -5.26
C ARG A 34 10.31 2.43 -3.81
N ALA A 35 9.62 1.31 -3.61
CA ALA A 35 9.34 0.77 -2.27
C ALA A 35 10.64 0.36 -1.54
N SER A 36 11.63 -0.21 -2.25
CA SER A 36 12.93 -0.54 -1.66
C SER A 36 13.69 0.70 -1.20
N LEU A 37 13.68 1.79 -1.98
CA LEU A 37 14.27 3.06 -1.57
C LEU A 37 13.62 3.63 -0.31
N VAL A 38 12.28 3.58 -0.22
CA VAL A 38 11.54 3.99 1.00
C VAL A 38 11.92 3.12 2.20
N HIS A 39 12.13 1.83 2.00
CA HIS A 39 12.59 0.93 3.06
C HIS A 39 14.01 1.29 3.54
N MET A 40 14.97 1.49 2.63
CA MET A 40 16.32 1.91 2.96
C MET A 40 16.34 3.25 3.70
N ARG A 41 15.56 4.23 3.25
CA ARG A 41 15.36 5.50 3.96
C ARG A 41 14.89 5.28 5.40
N THR A 42 13.92 4.40 5.60
CA THR A 42 13.40 4.08 6.94
C THR A 42 14.45 3.41 7.81
N GLN A 43 15.28 2.55 7.23
CA GLN A 43 16.42 1.95 7.94
C GLN A 43 17.41 3.03 8.42
N MET A 44 17.72 4.04 7.59
CA MET A 44 18.60 5.14 8.01
C MET A 44 18.00 5.93 9.16
N LYS A 45 16.69 6.24 9.11
CA LYS A 45 15.98 6.88 10.23
C LYS A 45 16.09 6.07 11.52
N ASN A 46 15.89 4.75 11.44
CA ASN A 46 16.01 3.86 12.59
C ASN A 46 17.44 3.78 13.13
N LYS A 47 18.46 3.81 12.26
CA LYS A 47 19.87 3.86 12.68
C LYS A 47 20.18 5.17 13.43
N ILE A 48 19.65 6.30 12.98
CA ILE A 48 19.79 7.58 13.69
C ILE A 48 19.12 7.51 15.06
N HIS A 49 17.88 7.04 15.14
CA HIS A 49 17.22 6.84 16.45
C HIS A 49 18.01 5.91 17.39
N ALA A 50 18.54 4.82 16.85
CA ALA A 50 19.37 3.91 17.64
C ALA A 50 20.70 4.53 18.12
N LEU A 51 21.31 5.40 17.27
CA LEU A 51 22.51 6.15 17.64
C LEU A 51 22.22 7.12 18.80
N LEU A 52 21.13 7.87 18.71
CA LEU A 52 20.68 8.77 19.79
C LEU A 52 20.41 8.01 21.07
N GLY A 53 19.68 6.88 21.00
CA GLY A 53 19.38 6.03 22.16
C GLY A 53 20.63 5.49 22.85
N ARG A 54 21.66 5.06 22.08
CA ARG A 54 22.95 4.62 22.65
C ARG A 54 23.71 5.71 23.39
N ASN A 55 23.49 6.99 23.00
CA ASN A 55 24.09 8.15 23.68
C ASN A 55 23.19 8.70 24.82
N GLY A 56 22.09 8.03 25.16
CA GLY A 56 21.15 8.51 26.17
C GLY A 56 20.37 9.76 25.77
N ILE A 57 20.35 10.11 24.49
CA ILE A 57 19.73 11.34 23.97
C ILE A 57 18.27 11.06 23.62
N VAL A 58 17.36 11.75 24.30
CA VAL A 58 15.93 11.73 24.04
C VAL A 58 15.56 12.93 23.18
N ALA A 59 14.96 12.67 22.01
CA ALA A 59 14.55 13.74 21.11
C ALA A 59 13.38 14.55 21.71
N PRO A 60 13.50 15.88 21.86
CA PRO A 60 12.43 16.71 22.43
C PRO A 60 11.27 16.97 21.46
N LEU A 61 11.40 16.50 20.23
CA LEU A 61 10.49 16.78 19.10
C LEU A 61 9.80 15.52 18.62
N GLY A 62 8.55 15.65 18.16
CA GLY A 62 7.81 14.51 17.57
C GLY A 62 8.41 14.01 16.25
N SER A 63 9.16 14.84 15.51
CA SER A 63 9.88 14.45 14.29
C SER A 63 11.23 15.16 14.22
N ILE A 64 12.31 14.38 14.25
CA ILE A 64 13.69 14.89 14.18
C ILE A 64 14.20 15.04 12.74
N PHE A 65 13.42 14.67 11.74
CA PHE A 65 13.84 14.69 10.33
C PHE A 65 13.30 15.91 9.54
N GLY A 66 12.47 16.75 10.17
CA GLY A 66 12.03 18.02 9.61
C GLY A 66 13.08 19.12 9.83
N LYS A 67 12.84 20.32 9.29
CA LYS A 67 13.80 21.47 9.35
C LYS A 67 14.30 21.74 10.76
N THR A 68 13.39 21.84 11.74
CA THR A 68 13.74 22.09 13.16
C THR A 68 14.53 20.92 13.76
N GLY A 69 14.10 19.67 13.48
CA GLY A 69 14.80 18.49 13.98
C GLY A 69 16.20 18.32 13.37
N ARG A 70 16.37 18.65 12.08
CA ARG A 70 17.70 18.65 11.43
C ARG A 70 18.66 19.67 12.07
N ARG A 71 18.17 20.87 12.41
CA ARG A 71 18.95 21.86 13.14
C ARG A 71 19.37 21.33 14.51
N TRP A 72 18.43 20.79 15.26
CA TRP A 72 18.71 20.17 16.56
C TRP A 72 19.74 19.05 16.45
N LEU A 73 19.64 18.16 15.45
CA LEU A 73 20.62 17.09 15.22
C LEU A 73 22.03 17.64 14.93
N ALA A 74 22.14 18.79 14.26
CA ALA A 74 23.43 19.44 13.95
C ALA A 74 24.09 20.02 15.22
N GLU A 75 23.30 20.48 16.19
CA GLU A 75 23.77 21.10 17.45
C GLU A 75 24.11 20.11 18.54
N LEU A 76 23.85 18.79 18.35
CA LEU A 76 24.11 17.79 19.37
C LEU A 76 25.60 17.63 19.66
N GLU A 77 25.95 17.58 20.94
CA GLU A 77 27.29 17.21 21.40
C GLU A 77 27.46 15.69 21.37
N LEU A 78 28.27 15.21 20.47
CA LEU A 78 28.58 13.79 20.26
C LEU A 78 30.07 13.57 20.18
N SER A 79 30.54 12.36 20.49
CA SER A 79 31.92 11.96 20.20
C SER A 79 32.19 12.09 18.68
N VAL A 80 33.45 12.30 18.30
CA VAL A 80 33.86 12.41 16.90
C VAL A 80 33.33 11.25 16.07
N LEU A 81 33.42 10.01 16.59
CA LEU A 81 32.91 8.81 15.94
C LEU A 81 31.40 8.87 15.70
N HIS A 82 30.62 9.23 16.75
CA HIS A 82 29.16 9.25 16.64
C HIS A 82 28.68 10.42 15.76
N ARG A 83 29.37 11.55 15.77
CA ARG A 83 29.11 12.69 14.88
C ARG A 83 29.31 12.25 13.43
N THR A 84 30.45 11.64 13.08
CA THR A 84 30.71 11.14 11.73
C THR A 84 29.64 10.16 11.26
N HIS A 85 29.23 9.22 12.13
CA HIS A 85 28.16 8.29 11.76
C HIS A 85 26.81 8.98 11.54
N LEU A 86 26.45 9.95 12.40
CA LEU A 86 25.20 10.71 12.25
C LEU A 86 25.19 11.47 10.92
N ASP A 87 26.27 12.18 10.60
CA ASP A 87 26.37 12.98 9.39
C ASP A 87 26.29 12.09 8.12
N GLN A 88 26.96 10.94 8.13
CA GLN A 88 26.85 9.95 7.04
C GLN A 88 25.41 9.39 6.89
N TYR A 89 24.72 9.09 7.99
CA TYR A 89 23.33 8.62 7.90
C TYR A 89 22.38 9.72 7.40
N LEU A 90 22.64 10.98 7.74
CA LEU A 90 21.87 12.12 7.26
C LEU A 90 22.09 12.36 5.74
N ASP A 91 23.32 12.26 5.26
CA ASP A 91 23.65 12.33 3.84
C ASP A 91 22.96 11.20 3.04
N LEU A 92 23.06 9.96 3.52
CA LEU A 92 22.35 8.84 2.91
C LEU A 92 20.82 9.05 2.90
N LEU A 93 20.26 9.62 3.97
CA LEU A 93 18.83 9.92 4.04
C LEU A 93 18.41 10.91 2.95
N ASP A 94 19.20 11.96 2.73
CA ASP A 94 18.92 12.98 1.73
C ASP A 94 19.04 12.41 0.31
N ARG A 95 20.04 11.59 0.04
CA ARG A 95 20.16 10.86 -1.24
C ARG A 95 18.98 9.93 -1.49
N TYR A 96 18.49 9.21 -0.48
CA TYR A 96 17.29 8.39 -0.64
C TYR A 96 16.04 9.22 -0.89
N ASP A 97 15.90 10.38 -0.25
CA ASP A 97 14.76 11.28 -0.51
C ASP A 97 14.76 11.79 -1.97
N GLU A 98 15.91 12.16 -2.53
CA GLU A 98 16.08 12.53 -3.93
C GLU A 98 15.72 11.36 -4.88
N GLN A 99 16.27 10.17 -4.62
CA GLN A 99 15.98 8.99 -5.44
C GLN A 99 14.50 8.59 -5.39
N ILE A 100 13.85 8.71 -4.25
CA ILE A 100 12.40 8.46 -4.10
C ILE A 100 11.60 9.50 -4.89
N ALA A 101 12.00 10.77 -4.88
CA ALA A 101 11.36 11.82 -5.67
C ALA A 101 11.48 11.52 -7.16
N THR A 102 12.69 11.19 -7.65
CA THR A 102 12.94 10.81 -9.04
C THR A 102 12.13 9.58 -9.47
N ALA A 103 12.12 8.52 -8.64
CA ALA A 103 11.32 7.33 -8.91
C ALA A 103 9.81 7.63 -8.94
N THR A 104 9.34 8.55 -8.09
CA THR A 104 7.94 8.99 -8.07
C THR A 104 7.57 9.76 -9.32
N GLN A 105 8.46 10.64 -9.80
CA GLN A 105 8.26 11.37 -11.06
C GLN A 105 8.22 10.42 -12.27
N ARG A 106 9.11 9.42 -12.31
CA ARG A 106 9.09 8.37 -13.36
C ARG A 106 7.78 7.59 -13.36
N ILE A 107 7.26 7.23 -12.19
CA ILE A 107 5.95 6.58 -12.07
C ILE A 107 4.87 7.46 -12.68
N ALA A 108 4.81 8.74 -12.32
CA ALA A 108 3.81 9.67 -12.86
C ALA A 108 3.92 9.81 -14.40
N ALA A 109 5.15 9.89 -14.93
CA ALA A 109 5.38 10.00 -16.37
C ALA A 109 4.97 8.74 -17.15
N VAL A 110 5.26 7.55 -16.61
CA VAL A 110 4.93 6.27 -17.27
C VAL A 110 3.41 6.04 -17.40
N VAL A 111 2.63 6.62 -16.49
CA VAL A 111 1.17 6.41 -16.45
C VAL A 111 0.36 7.66 -16.81
N ALA A 112 1.01 8.70 -17.33
CA ALA A 112 0.36 9.97 -17.62
C ALA A 112 -0.83 9.81 -18.59
N ASP A 113 -0.69 8.93 -19.57
CA ASP A 113 -1.68 8.71 -20.65
C ASP A 113 -2.48 7.40 -20.45
N ASP A 114 -2.33 6.72 -19.31
CA ASP A 114 -3.06 5.48 -19.05
C ASP A 114 -4.48 5.79 -18.54
N ALA A 115 -5.50 5.40 -19.33
CA ALA A 115 -6.90 5.64 -19.00
C ALA A 115 -7.34 4.99 -17.70
N SER A 116 -6.89 3.77 -17.40
CA SER A 116 -7.23 3.05 -16.16
C SER A 116 -6.64 3.75 -14.94
N VAL A 117 -5.42 4.27 -15.07
CA VAL A 117 -4.78 5.05 -14.00
C VAL A 117 -5.52 6.38 -13.81
N ALA A 118 -5.90 7.06 -14.88
CA ALA A 118 -6.71 8.30 -14.81
C ALA A 118 -8.02 8.07 -14.05
N LEU A 119 -8.71 6.96 -14.33
CA LEU A 119 -9.91 6.54 -13.60
C LEU A 119 -9.64 6.30 -12.11
N LEU A 120 -8.55 5.62 -11.77
CA LEU A 120 -8.20 5.37 -10.36
C LEU A 120 -7.85 6.67 -9.61
N LEU A 121 -7.23 7.64 -10.27
CA LEU A 121 -6.90 8.95 -9.67
C LEU A 121 -8.14 9.76 -9.30
N SER A 122 -9.30 9.48 -9.90
CA SER A 122 -10.58 10.10 -9.51
C SER A 122 -11.03 9.67 -8.11
N VAL A 123 -10.54 8.52 -7.61
CA VAL A 123 -10.89 8.02 -6.26
C VAL A 123 -10.08 8.79 -5.21
N PRO A 124 -10.73 9.49 -4.27
CA PRO A 124 -10.03 10.27 -3.25
C PRO A 124 -9.02 9.44 -2.49
N GLY A 125 -7.80 9.96 -2.33
CA GLY A 125 -6.71 9.31 -1.62
C GLY A 125 -5.86 8.33 -2.44
N ILE A 126 -6.21 8.09 -3.70
CA ILE A 126 -5.34 7.38 -4.65
C ILE A 126 -4.40 8.38 -5.32
N SER A 127 -3.10 8.10 -5.28
CA SER A 127 -2.02 8.83 -5.96
C SER A 127 -1.51 8.04 -7.15
N TYR A 128 -0.67 8.63 -8.02
CA TYR A 128 0.00 7.92 -9.11
C TYR A 128 0.71 6.64 -8.65
N VAL A 129 1.41 6.70 -7.51
CA VAL A 129 2.11 5.54 -6.95
C VAL A 129 1.13 4.44 -6.54
N SER A 130 0.04 4.79 -5.85
CA SER A 130 -0.96 3.79 -5.45
C SER A 130 -1.76 3.27 -6.63
N ALA A 131 -2.11 4.11 -7.60
CA ALA A 131 -2.79 3.70 -8.83
C ALA A 131 -1.94 2.70 -9.63
N LEU A 132 -0.66 3.03 -9.89
CA LEU A 132 0.24 2.10 -10.58
C LEU A 132 0.45 0.81 -9.79
N SER A 133 0.58 0.89 -8.46
CA SER A 133 0.70 -0.30 -7.61
C SER A 133 -0.53 -1.21 -7.72
N ILE A 134 -1.72 -0.63 -7.74
CA ILE A 134 -2.99 -1.35 -7.91
C ILE A 134 -3.03 -2.00 -9.31
N MET A 135 -2.81 -1.22 -10.38
CA MET A 135 -2.84 -1.73 -11.75
C MET A 135 -1.77 -2.79 -11.99
N SER A 136 -0.57 -2.63 -11.47
CA SER A 136 0.48 -3.65 -11.59
C SER A 136 0.10 -5.02 -11.00
N GLU A 137 -0.74 -5.05 -9.96
CA GLU A 137 -1.20 -6.29 -9.32
C GLU A 137 -2.50 -6.82 -9.95
N ILE A 138 -3.40 -5.93 -10.37
CA ILE A 138 -4.66 -6.30 -11.03
C ILE A 138 -4.40 -6.69 -12.49
N ASP A 139 -3.55 -5.96 -13.20
CA ASP A 139 -3.26 -6.06 -14.64
C ASP A 139 -4.52 -5.73 -15.47
N THR A 140 -5.45 -6.65 -15.65
CA THR A 140 -6.77 -6.39 -16.25
C THR A 140 -7.89 -6.70 -15.24
N ILE A 141 -8.91 -5.85 -15.24
CA ILE A 141 -10.03 -5.99 -14.29
C ILE A 141 -10.91 -7.19 -14.62
N ASP A 142 -10.95 -7.61 -15.89
CA ASP A 142 -11.78 -8.72 -16.39
C ASP A 142 -11.46 -10.07 -15.73
N ARG A 143 -10.26 -10.18 -15.14
CA ARG A 143 -9.88 -11.35 -14.32
C ARG A 143 -10.78 -11.54 -13.10
N PHE A 144 -11.45 -10.50 -12.66
CA PHE A 144 -12.19 -10.48 -11.41
C PHE A 144 -13.67 -10.27 -11.69
N PRO A 145 -14.50 -11.31 -11.52
CA PRO A 145 -15.95 -11.21 -11.72
C PRO A 145 -16.63 -10.16 -10.81
N SER A 146 -16.00 -9.78 -9.69
CA SER A 146 -16.53 -8.74 -8.80
C SER A 146 -15.45 -8.19 -7.87
N GLY A 147 -15.74 -7.06 -7.21
CA GLY A 147 -14.88 -6.49 -6.19
C GLY A 147 -14.64 -7.40 -4.97
N LYS A 148 -15.49 -8.41 -4.75
CA LYS A 148 -15.26 -9.44 -3.72
C LYS A 148 -14.04 -10.31 -4.07
N GLN A 149 -13.86 -10.66 -5.34
CA GLN A 149 -12.68 -11.40 -5.80
C GLN A 149 -11.41 -10.55 -5.73
N VAL A 150 -11.48 -9.25 -6.03
CA VAL A 150 -10.36 -8.31 -5.81
C VAL A 150 -9.97 -8.28 -4.33
N ALA A 151 -10.94 -8.19 -3.42
CA ALA A 151 -10.69 -8.23 -1.97
C ALA A 151 -10.10 -9.58 -1.51
N SER A 152 -10.55 -10.68 -2.10
CA SER A 152 -9.99 -12.02 -1.83
C SER A 152 -8.55 -12.13 -2.33
N TYR A 153 -8.28 -11.65 -3.54
CA TYR A 153 -6.93 -11.60 -4.12
C TYR A 153 -5.97 -10.72 -3.31
N ALA A 154 -6.46 -9.65 -2.69
CA ALA A 154 -5.70 -8.85 -1.74
C ALA A 154 -5.55 -9.52 -0.35
N GLY A 155 -6.25 -10.64 -0.08
CA GLY A 155 -6.27 -11.30 1.23
C GLY A 155 -6.94 -10.45 2.33
N LEU A 156 -7.92 -9.62 1.93
CA LEU A 156 -8.73 -8.78 2.83
C LEU A 156 -10.05 -9.46 3.25
N THR A 157 -10.21 -10.74 2.96
CA THR A 157 -11.36 -11.55 3.38
C THR A 157 -11.08 -12.25 4.70
N PRO A 158 -12.08 -12.40 5.60
CA PRO A 158 -11.93 -13.20 6.80
C PRO A 158 -11.84 -14.69 6.45
N SER A 159 -11.18 -15.47 7.28
CA SER A 159 -11.33 -16.93 7.25
C SER A 159 -12.75 -17.29 7.69
N VAL A 160 -13.28 -18.34 7.08
CA VAL A 160 -14.62 -18.84 7.40
C VAL A 160 -14.46 -20.25 7.94
N TYR A 161 -15.07 -20.51 9.09
CA TYR A 161 -15.18 -21.83 9.68
C TYR A 161 -16.67 -22.18 9.67
N ALA A 162 -17.06 -23.09 8.81
CA ALA A 162 -18.43 -23.57 8.69
C ALA A 162 -18.48 -25.04 9.09
N SER A 163 -19.41 -25.40 9.98
CA SER A 163 -19.71 -26.76 10.40
C SER A 163 -21.21 -26.88 10.64
N GLY A 164 -21.91 -27.66 9.80
CA GLY A 164 -23.36 -27.71 9.80
C GLY A 164 -23.96 -26.30 9.62
N ASP A 165 -24.91 -25.92 10.46
CA ASP A 165 -25.58 -24.62 10.41
C ASP A 165 -24.78 -23.48 11.06
N SER A 166 -23.62 -23.77 11.64
CA SER A 166 -22.79 -22.77 12.33
C SER A 166 -21.71 -22.19 11.42
N VAL A 167 -21.72 -20.87 11.21
CA VAL A 167 -20.70 -20.14 10.45
C VAL A 167 -20.00 -19.15 11.37
N ARG A 168 -18.68 -19.30 11.52
CA ARG A 168 -17.82 -18.39 12.29
C ARG A 168 -16.81 -17.71 11.39
N TYR A 169 -16.70 -16.38 11.50
CA TYR A 169 -15.72 -15.58 10.81
C TYR A 169 -14.49 -15.38 11.71
N GLY A 170 -13.34 -15.77 11.19
CA GLY A 170 -12.05 -15.61 11.88
C GLY A 170 -11.29 -14.35 11.46
N ARG A 171 -9.96 -14.40 11.65
CA ARG A 171 -9.06 -13.32 11.26
C ARG A 171 -8.96 -13.20 9.73
N LEU A 172 -8.41 -12.09 9.24
CA LEU A 172 -8.08 -11.94 7.82
C LEU A 172 -7.17 -13.07 7.35
N THR A 173 -7.48 -13.65 6.20
CA THR A 173 -6.72 -14.76 5.60
C THR A 173 -5.28 -14.36 5.31
N LYS A 174 -5.06 -13.11 4.89
CA LYS A 174 -3.78 -12.58 4.39
C LYS A 174 -3.18 -13.41 3.25
N LYS A 175 -3.91 -14.38 2.71
CA LYS A 175 -3.54 -15.15 1.52
C LYS A 175 -3.76 -14.28 0.29
N GLY A 176 -2.78 -14.22 -0.63
CA GLY A 176 -2.83 -13.41 -1.83
C GLY A 176 -1.83 -12.25 -1.87
N SER A 177 -2.02 -11.25 -2.72
CA SER A 177 -1.05 -10.18 -2.95
C SER A 177 -0.83 -9.32 -1.70
N LYS A 178 0.38 -9.41 -1.14
CA LYS A 178 0.80 -8.56 -0.02
C LYS A 178 0.90 -7.09 -0.45
N THR A 179 1.39 -6.84 -1.65
CA THR A 179 1.56 -5.48 -2.19
C THR A 179 0.20 -4.79 -2.33
N LEU A 180 -0.76 -5.43 -3.01
CA LEU A 180 -2.10 -4.89 -3.18
C LEU A 180 -2.76 -4.61 -1.83
N ARG A 181 -2.68 -5.54 -0.89
CA ARG A 181 -3.22 -5.34 0.47
C ARG A 181 -2.60 -4.14 1.16
N THR A 182 -1.27 -4.00 1.12
CA THR A 182 -0.56 -2.88 1.77
C THR A 182 -1.02 -1.55 1.19
N ILE A 183 -1.06 -1.41 -0.13
CA ILE A 183 -1.49 -0.17 -0.80
C ILE A 183 -2.95 0.17 -0.47
N LEU A 184 -3.85 -0.81 -0.52
CA LEU A 184 -5.27 -0.59 -0.17
C LEU A 184 -5.44 -0.15 1.29
N ILE A 185 -4.65 -0.68 2.21
CA ILE A 185 -4.62 -0.27 3.61
C ILE A 185 -4.08 1.16 3.75
N GLU A 186 -3.02 1.53 3.02
CA GLU A 186 -2.46 2.88 3.02
C GLU A 186 -3.47 3.91 2.47
N VAL A 187 -4.13 3.59 1.35
CA VAL A 187 -5.20 4.43 0.80
C VAL A 187 -6.37 4.55 1.79
N ALA A 188 -6.77 3.46 2.45
CA ALA A 188 -7.80 3.51 3.48
C ALA A 188 -7.39 4.35 4.69
N HIS A 189 -6.13 4.34 5.10
CA HIS A 189 -5.61 5.23 6.13
C HIS A 189 -5.63 6.70 5.71
N SER A 190 -5.36 6.99 4.44
CA SER A 190 -5.40 8.36 3.93
C SER A 190 -6.81 8.94 3.98
N GLN A 191 -7.86 8.12 3.77
CA GLN A 191 -9.25 8.55 3.92
C GLN A 191 -9.53 9.15 5.31
N GLY A 192 -9.02 8.52 6.36
CA GLY A 192 -9.15 9.01 7.73
C GLY A 192 -8.45 10.34 8.02
N ARG A 193 -7.58 10.83 7.11
CA ARG A 193 -6.83 12.08 7.22
C ARG A 193 -7.35 13.19 6.31
N LEU A 194 -8.22 12.86 5.34
CA LEU A 194 -8.81 13.86 4.45
C LEU A 194 -9.63 14.86 5.26
N LYS A 195 -9.43 16.15 4.99
CA LYS A 195 -10.19 17.24 5.64
C LYS A 195 -11.63 17.31 5.15
N GLN A 196 -11.88 16.83 3.94
CA GLN A 196 -13.21 16.84 3.32
C GLN A 196 -14.01 15.61 3.76
N THR A 197 -15.29 15.81 4.01
CA THR A 197 -16.27 14.74 4.31
C THR A 197 -16.76 14.02 3.05
N THR A 198 -15.96 13.99 1.99
CA THR A 198 -16.22 13.36 0.71
C THR A 198 -15.57 11.98 0.63
N GLY A 199 -16.00 11.18 -0.30
CA GLY A 199 -15.44 9.86 -0.56
C GLY A 199 -15.78 8.85 0.53
N LEU A 200 -14.79 8.05 0.92
CA LEU A 200 -14.96 7.00 1.93
C LEU A 200 -14.80 7.50 3.37
N ARG A 201 -14.59 8.78 3.60
CA ARG A 201 -14.42 9.32 4.94
C ARG A 201 -15.66 9.09 5.85
N PRO A 202 -16.90 9.36 5.44
CA PRO A 202 -18.08 9.07 6.25
C PRO A 202 -18.21 7.58 6.57
N TYR A 203 -17.91 6.70 5.61
CA TYR A 203 -17.91 5.26 5.83
C TYR A 203 -16.86 4.83 6.85
N PHE A 204 -15.63 5.37 6.74
CA PHE A 204 -14.54 5.11 7.68
C PHE A 204 -14.94 5.54 9.11
N ASP A 205 -15.42 6.78 9.28
CA ASP A 205 -15.76 7.34 10.59
C ASP A 205 -16.93 6.59 11.26
N ARG A 206 -17.95 6.18 10.49
CA ARG A 206 -19.06 5.35 10.99
C ARG A 206 -18.57 4.02 11.56
N ILE A 207 -17.64 3.35 10.89
CA ILE A 207 -17.10 2.07 11.38
C ILE A 207 -16.13 2.30 12.54
N LYS A 208 -15.32 3.35 12.47
CA LYS A 208 -14.38 3.72 13.54
C LYS A 208 -15.08 3.97 14.85
N ALA A 209 -16.21 4.67 14.84
CA ALA A 209 -17.02 4.93 16.04
C ALA A 209 -17.53 3.65 16.70
N ARG A 210 -17.87 2.61 15.90
CA ARG A 210 -18.45 1.36 16.39
C ARG A 210 -17.44 0.28 16.74
N LYS A 211 -16.33 0.17 15.99
CA LYS A 211 -15.41 -0.99 16.00
C LYS A 211 -13.94 -0.59 16.07
N GLY A 212 -13.62 0.69 16.22
CA GLY A 212 -12.28 1.20 16.32
C GLY A 212 -11.56 1.36 14.97
N SER A 213 -10.43 2.08 14.99
CA SER A 213 -9.69 2.51 13.81
C SER A 213 -9.16 1.34 12.96
N ARG A 214 -8.62 0.29 13.59
CA ARG A 214 -8.06 -0.86 12.85
C ARG A 214 -9.12 -1.56 12.00
N THR A 215 -10.31 -1.78 12.57
CA THR A 215 -11.43 -2.41 11.86
C THR A 215 -11.96 -1.51 10.76
N ALA A 216 -12.05 -0.19 11.01
CA ALA A 216 -12.46 0.80 10.02
C ALA A 216 -11.52 0.78 8.82
N THR A 217 -10.19 0.77 9.04
CA THR A 217 -9.20 0.72 7.95
C THR A 217 -9.40 -0.51 7.06
N VAL A 218 -9.55 -1.69 7.65
CA VAL A 218 -9.72 -2.94 6.88
C VAL A 218 -11.05 -2.93 6.12
N ALA A 219 -12.13 -2.47 6.75
CA ALA A 219 -13.43 -2.38 6.10
C ALA A 219 -13.42 -1.40 4.92
N THR A 220 -12.76 -0.24 5.09
CA THR A 220 -12.58 0.76 4.04
C THR A 220 -11.71 0.21 2.90
N ALA A 221 -10.63 -0.51 3.20
CA ALA A 221 -9.82 -1.18 2.18
C ALA A 221 -10.62 -2.21 1.36
N ARG A 222 -11.54 -2.95 1.99
CA ARG A 222 -12.46 -3.86 1.28
C ARG A 222 -13.47 -3.10 0.41
N LYS A 223 -14.03 -2.00 0.91
CA LYS A 223 -14.94 -1.15 0.12
C LYS A 223 -14.21 -0.54 -1.09
N LEU A 224 -12.93 -0.14 -0.92
CA LEU A 224 -12.07 0.31 -2.03
C LEU A 224 -11.93 -0.74 -3.12
N CYS A 225 -11.80 -2.04 -2.78
CA CYS A 225 -11.77 -3.09 -3.81
C CYS A 225 -13.02 -3.10 -4.68
N SER A 226 -14.20 -2.90 -4.08
CA SER A 226 -15.47 -2.83 -4.82
C SER A 226 -15.56 -1.57 -5.68
N ILE A 227 -15.07 -0.44 -5.18
CA ILE A 227 -15.05 0.82 -5.93
C ILE A 227 -14.08 0.73 -7.09
N ILE A 228 -12.85 0.27 -6.88
CA ILE A 228 -11.84 0.07 -7.92
C ILE A 228 -12.39 -0.84 -9.02
N HIS A 229 -13.01 -1.95 -8.65
CA HIS A 229 -13.64 -2.84 -9.60
C HIS A 229 -14.74 -2.12 -10.39
N ALA A 230 -15.65 -1.41 -9.75
CA ALA A 230 -16.75 -0.71 -10.42
C ALA A 230 -16.25 0.39 -11.36
N VAL A 231 -15.27 1.20 -10.91
CA VAL A 231 -14.68 2.29 -11.70
C VAL A 231 -13.99 1.74 -12.96
N LEU A 232 -13.21 0.68 -12.82
CA LEU A 232 -12.47 0.08 -13.95
C LEU A 232 -13.39 -0.69 -14.90
N THR A 233 -14.42 -1.38 -14.39
CA THR A 233 -15.37 -2.12 -15.24
C THR A 233 -16.34 -1.21 -16.00
N ALA A 234 -16.78 -0.13 -15.36
CA ALA A 234 -17.68 0.83 -15.99
C ALA A 234 -16.95 1.85 -16.89
N GLU A 235 -15.61 1.89 -16.80
CA GLU A 235 -14.76 2.91 -17.44
C GLU A 235 -15.22 4.35 -17.17
N GLN A 236 -15.72 4.57 -15.94
CA GLN A 236 -16.24 5.87 -15.50
C GLN A 236 -15.52 6.36 -14.26
N PRO A 237 -15.28 7.67 -14.12
CA PRO A 237 -14.71 8.24 -12.91
C PRO A 237 -15.53 7.92 -11.67
N PHE A 238 -14.87 7.96 -10.54
CA PHE A 238 -15.50 7.76 -9.25
C PHE A 238 -16.58 8.80 -8.98
N ASP A 239 -17.73 8.35 -8.51
CA ASP A 239 -18.88 9.16 -8.14
C ASP A 239 -19.28 8.89 -6.68
N ASP A 240 -19.18 9.93 -5.86
CA ASP A 240 -19.50 9.87 -4.43
C ASP A 240 -20.96 9.49 -4.16
N THR A 241 -21.88 9.81 -5.05
CA THR A 241 -23.33 9.55 -4.87
C THR A 241 -23.64 8.05 -4.87
N ARG A 242 -22.79 7.24 -5.48
CA ARG A 242 -22.93 5.77 -5.57
C ARG A 242 -22.39 5.00 -4.36
N ILE A 243 -21.81 5.69 -3.36
CA ILE A 243 -21.24 5.02 -2.16
C ILE A 243 -22.30 4.72 -1.09
N VAL A 244 -23.43 5.37 -1.12
CA VAL A 244 -24.43 5.41 -0.05
C VAL A 244 -25.26 4.11 0.08
N ALA A 245 -24.89 3.04 -0.63
CA ALA A 245 -25.54 1.74 -0.46
C ALA A 245 -24.71 0.76 0.39
#